data_e1745c1edab116aceaf958ef954fdc16
#
_entry.id   e1745c1edab116aceaf958ef954fdc16
#
_cell.length_a   1.000
_cell.length_b   1.000
_cell.length_c   1.000
_cell.angle_alpha   90.00
_cell.angle_beta   90.00
_cell.angle_gamma   90.00
#
_symmetry.space_group_name_H-M   'P 1'
#
loop_
_entity.id
_entity.type
_entity.pdbx_description
1 polymer ?
#
loop_
_entity_poly.entity_id
_entity_poly.type
_entity_poly.pdbx_seq_one_letter_code
_entity_poly.pdbx_strand_id
1 'polypeptide(L)'
;MKSKKKIVLAYSGGLDTSIILKWLQENYDAEVICYTADVGQEINRKKIIKNAKRLGVKNIIIEDLRDVFVKDYVYPMLRGHAIYEGVYLLGTSIARPLIAKRQIAAAKKFGAYAVSHGSTGKGNDQVRFELGYHYFGPKVKIIAPWR
;
A
#
# COMPACT_ATOMS: atom_id res chain seq x y z
N MET A 1 -11.27 18.09 21.95
CA MET A 1 -11.00 18.06 20.49
C MET A 1 -11.18 16.64 20.00
N LYS A 2 -12.05 16.38 19.00
CA LYS A 2 -12.15 15.03 18.40
C LYS A 2 -10.82 14.73 17.70
N SER A 3 -10.21 13.59 17.99
CA SER A 3 -9.00 13.17 17.30
C SER A 3 -9.33 12.97 15.80
N LYS A 4 -8.49 13.51 14.92
CA LYS A 4 -8.66 13.32 13.48
C LYS A 4 -8.66 11.83 13.13
N LYS A 5 -9.50 11.44 12.16
CA LYS A 5 -9.45 10.10 11.59
C LYS A 5 -8.08 9.86 10.98
N LYS A 6 -7.55 8.66 11.13
CA LYS A 6 -6.27 8.27 10.52
C LYS A 6 -6.53 7.37 9.33
N ILE A 7 -5.80 7.58 8.23
CA ILE A 7 -5.88 6.77 7.01
C ILE A 7 -4.45 6.35 6.63
N VAL A 8 -4.23 5.06 6.41
CA VAL A 8 -2.94 4.56 5.90
C VAL A 8 -3.03 4.43 4.39
N LEU A 9 -2.23 5.20 3.68
CA LEU A 9 -2.15 5.24 2.23
C LEU A 9 -0.95 4.42 1.73
N ALA A 10 -1.17 3.48 0.81
CA ALA A 10 -0.11 2.88 0.01
C ALA A 10 0.50 3.97 -0.88
N TYR A 11 1.70 4.44 -0.55
CA TYR A 11 2.30 5.64 -1.11
C TYR A 11 3.60 5.31 -1.84
N SER A 12 3.65 5.62 -3.13
CA SER A 12 4.84 5.42 -3.97
C SER A 12 5.78 6.62 -4.03
N GLY A 13 5.32 7.79 -3.59
CA GLY A 13 6.04 9.06 -3.78
C GLY A 13 5.88 9.67 -5.17
N GLY A 14 5.11 9.05 -6.06
CA GLY A 14 4.76 9.54 -7.39
C GLY A 14 3.61 10.55 -7.37
N LEU A 15 3.28 11.07 -8.56
CA LEU A 15 2.25 12.10 -8.73
C LEU A 15 0.87 11.60 -8.26
N ASP A 16 0.43 10.46 -8.77
CA ASP A 16 -0.93 9.92 -8.50
C ASP A 16 -1.18 9.73 -7.00
N THR A 17 -0.24 9.08 -6.30
CA THR A 17 -0.38 8.86 -4.85
C THR A 17 -0.25 10.17 -4.06
N SER A 18 0.42 11.18 -4.59
CA SER A 18 0.50 12.51 -3.97
C SER A 18 -0.81 13.29 -4.12
N ILE A 19 -1.50 13.15 -5.25
CA ILE A 19 -2.85 13.70 -5.46
C ILE A 19 -3.84 13.03 -4.49
N ILE A 20 -3.81 11.69 -4.41
CA ILE A 20 -4.66 10.92 -3.48
C ILE A 20 -4.41 11.36 -2.03
N LEU A 21 -3.15 11.52 -1.64
CA LEU A 21 -2.78 11.98 -0.32
C LEU A 21 -3.48 13.31 0.02
N LYS A 22 -3.38 14.29 -0.86
CA LYS A 22 -4.00 15.60 -0.68
C LYS A 22 -5.52 15.50 -0.63
N TRP A 23 -6.09 14.73 -1.55
CA TRP A 23 -7.53 14.48 -1.62
C TRP A 23 -8.07 13.83 -0.33
N LEU A 24 -7.36 12.86 0.24
CA LEU A 24 -7.75 12.22 1.51
C LEU A 24 -7.72 13.20 2.68
N GLN A 25 -6.72 14.08 2.74
CA GLN A 25 -6.63 15.10 3.78
C GLN A 25 -7.82 16.06 3.72
N GLU A 26 -8.22 16.50 2.52
CA GLU A 26 -9.29 17.49 2.33
C GLU A 26 -10.69 16.88 2.49
N ASN A 27 -10.94 15.71 1.89
CA ASN A 27 -12.29 15.15 1.85
C ASN A 27 -12.68 14.36 3.12
N TYR A 28 -11.70 13.88 3.90
CA TYR A 28 -11.96 13.13 5.12
C TYR A 28 -11.54 13.87 6.40
N ASP A 29 -10.99 15.08 6.30
CA ASP A 29 -10.32 15.77 7.42
C ASP A 29 -9.42 14.81 8.21
N ALA A 30 -8.62 14.02 7.49
CA ALA A 30 -7.87 12.92 8.04
C ALA A 30 -6.38 13.24 8.18
N GLU A 31 -5.76 12.66 9.20
CA GLU A 31 -4.32 12.48 9.26
C GLU A 31 -3.94 11.29 8.37
N VAL A 32 -3.20 11.55 7.30
CA VAL A 32 -2.73 10.49 6.40
C VAL A 32 -1.36 10.00 6.83
N ILE A 33 -1.23 8.68 6.94
CA ILE A 33 0.02 7.97 7.20
C ILE A 33 0.46 7.37 5.87
N CYS A 34 1.62 7.77 5.37
CA CYS A 34 2.18 7.20 4.14
C CYS A 34 2.90 5.90 4.44
N TYR A 35 2.52 4.83 3.75
CA TYR A 35 3.14 3.52 3.84
C TYR A 35 3.74 3.11 2.51
N THR A 36 5.03 2.82 2.49
CA THR A 36 5.77 2.33 1.33
C THR A 36 6.45 1.01 1.67
N ALA A 37 6.21 -0.02 0.86
CA ALA A 37 6.88 -1.31 0.95
C ALA A 37 8.05 -1.36 -0.03
N ASP A 38 9.21 -1.77 0.43
CA ASP A 38 10.36 -2.09 -0.40
C ASP A 38 10.38 -3.62 -0.58
N VAL A 39 10.00 -4.08 -1.76
CA VAL A 39 10.01 -5.50 -2.15
C VAL A 39 11.10 -5.79 -3.21
N GLY A 40 12.07 -4.88 -3.36
CA GLY A 40 13.19 -5.01 -4.30
C GLY A 40 13.08 -4.14 -5.55
N GLN A 41 11.99 -3.36 -5.70
CA GLN A 41 11.90 -2.35 -6.76
C GLN A 41 12.83 -1.17 -6.45
N GLU A 42 13.25 -0.46 -7.49
CA GLU A 42 14.01 0.77 -7.30
C GLU A 42 13.16 1.83 -6.59
N ILE A 43 13.57 2.23 -5.38
CA ILE A 43 12.90 3.27 -4.60
C ILE A 43 13.88 4.38 -4.20
N ASN A 44 13.46 5.62 -4.37
CA ASN A 44 14.18 6.77 -3.84
C ASN A 44 13.59 7.20 -2.51
N ARG A 45 14.08 6.63 -1.40
CA ARG A 45 13.60 6.89 -0.04
C ARG A 45 13.62 8.37 0.32
N LYS A 46 14.68 9.10 -0.06
CA LYS A 46 14.81 10.55 0.20
C LYS A 46 13.70 11.34 -0.51
N LYS A 47 13.42 11.00 -1.78
CA LYS A 47 12.36 11.64 -2.58
C LYS A 47 10.97 11.35 -1.99
N ILE A 48 10.69 10.11 -1.60
CA ILE A 48 9.43 9.71 -0.97
C ILE A 48 9.18 10.53 0.29
N ILE A 49 10.16 10.58 1.19
CA ILE A 49 10.06 11.34 2.45
C ILE A 49 9.89 12.84 2.18
N LYS A 50 10.69 13.41 1.26
CA LYS A 50 10.59 14.83 0.90
C LYS A 50 9.20 15.19 0.37
N ASN A 51 8.65 14.39 -0.55
CA ASN A 51 7.34 14.64 -1.15
C ASN A 51 6.21 14.53 -0.12
N ALA A 52 6.22 13.48 0.73
CA ALA A 52 5.23 13.31 1.77
C ALA A 52 5.27 14.45 2.81
N LYS A 53 6.47 14.86 3.25
CA LYS A 53 6.63 15.98 4.19
C LYS A 53 6.13 17.32 3.63
N ARG A 54 6.38 17.60 2.33
CA ARG A 54 5.86 18.79 1.66
C ARG A 54 4.32 18.86 1.68
N LEU A 55 3.66 17.72 1.71
CA LEU A 55 2.20 17.59 1.80
C LEU A 55 1.69 17.49 3.26
N GLY A 56 2.53 17.81 4.25
CA GLY A 56 2.15 17.89 5.66
C GLY A 56 2.04 16.53 6.36
N VAL A 57 2.58 15.45 5.78
CA VAL A 57 2.55 14.12 6.40
C VAL A 57 3.54 14.07 7.56
N LYS A 58 3.06 13.67 8.73
CA LYS A 58 3.87 13.48 9.94
C LYS A 58 4.46 12.06 10.04
N ASN A 59 3.66 11.07 9.68
CA ASN A 59 4.00 9.66 9.83
C ASN A 59 4.26 9.03 8.47
N ILE A 60 5.51 8.64 8.20
CA ILE A 60 5.97 8.02 6.95
C ILE A 60 6.67 6.73 7.31
N ILE A 61 6.18 5.62 6.78
CA ILE A 61 6.73 4.29 7.00
C ILE A 61 7.31 3.81 5.66
N ILE A 62 8.58 3.45 5.65
CA ILE A 62 9.21 2.76 4.50
C ILE A 62 9.77 1.46 5.06
N GLU A 63 9.08 0.36 4.77
CA GLU A 63 9.39 -0.95 5.31
C GLU A 63 10.18 -1.79 4.30
N ASP A 64 11.32 -2.31 4.73
CA ASP A 64 12.11 -3.26 3.93
C ASP A 64 11.50 -4.67 4.06
N LEU A 65 10.92 -5.14 2.98
CA LEU A 65 10.26 -6.45 2.91
C LEU A 65 10.95 -7.40 1.93
N ARG A 66 12.15 -7.06 1.44
CA ARG A 66 12.84 -7.84 0.41
C ARG A 66 13.05 -9.29 0.82
N ASP A 67 13.55 -9.52 2.02
CA ASP A 67 13.77 -10.87 2.55
C ASP A 67 12.47 -11.69 2.66
N VAL A 68 11.44 -11.09 3.25
CA VAL A 68 10.12 -11.73 3.40
C VAL A 68 9.52 -12.01 2.03
N PHE A 69 9.61 -11.06 1.09
CA PHE A 69 9.08 -11.21 -0.24
C PHE A 69 9.75 -12.38 -0.98
N VAL A 70 11.07 -12.46 -0.94
CA VAL A 70 11.81 -13.55 -1.60
C VAL A 70 11.51 -14.91 -0.97
N LYS A 71 11.59 -15.01 0.35
CA LYS A 71 11.45 -16.28 1.07
C LYS A 71 10.03 -16.85 1.04
N ASP A 72 9.04 -15.99 1.29
CA ASP A 72 7.67 -16.42 1.56
C ASP A 72 6.74 -16.33 0.33
N TYR A 73 7.16 -15.62 -0.73
CA TYR A 73 6.36 -15.41 -1.94
C TYR A 73 7.07 -15.87 -3.21
N VAL A 74 8.30 -15.39 -3.45
CA VAL A 74 9.02 -15.70 -4.70
C VAL A 74 9.44 -17.18 -4.73
N TYR A 75 10.07 -17.71 -3.70
CA TYR A 75 10.51 -19.09 -3.68
C TYR A 75 9.34 -20.10 -3.76
N PRO A 76 8.23 -19.95 -3.03
CA PRO A 76 7.07 -20.81 -3.21
C PRO A 76 6.50 -20.75 -4.63
N MET A 77 6.42 -19.56 -5.23
CA MET A 77 5.98 -19.38 -6.61
C MET A 77 6.88 -20.12 -7.60
N LEU A 78 8.20 -19.97 -7.46
CA LEU A 78 9.17 -20.68 -8.31
C LEU A 78 9.08 -22.20 -8.16
N ARG A 79 8.96 -22.72 -6.94
CA ARG A 79 8.79 -24.16 -6.68
C ARG A 79 7.49 -24.71 -7.28
N GLY A 80 6.43 -23.89 -7.32
CA GLY A 80 5.16 -24.24 -7.92
C GLY A 80 5.14 -24.05 -9.44
N HIS A 81 6.25 -23.65 -10.08
CA HIS A 81 6.31 -23.32 -11.50
C HIS A 81 5.19 -22.39 -11.97
N ALA A 82 4.78 -21.44 -11.10
CA ALA A 82 3.68 -20.53 -11.37
C ALA A 82 4.11 -19.44 -12.34
N ILE A 83 3.79 -19.62 -13.61
CA ILE A 83 4.00 -18.65 -14.68
C ILE A 83 2.67 -18.44 -15.39
N TYR A 84 2.25 -17.19 -15.57
CA TYR A 84 1.03 -16.87 -16.29
C TYR A 84 1.31 -16.82 -17.80
N GLU A 85 0.55 -17.61 -18.57
CA GLU A 85 0.66 -17.73 -20.04
C GLU A 85 2.10 -18.02 -20.55
N GLY A 86 2.93 -18.68 -19.74
CA GLY A 86 4.30 -19.05 -20.11
C GLY A 86 5.32 -17.91 -20.11
N VAL A 87 4.92 -16.66 -19.81
CA VAL A 87 5.80 -15.48 -19.92
C VAL A 87 5.81 -14.59 -18.67
N TYR A 88 4.67 -14.43 -17.98
CA TYR A 88 4.59 -13.49 -16.87
C TYR A 88 4.91 -14.17 -15.53
N LEU A 89 5.99 -13.70 -14.89
CA LEU A 89 6.53 -14.24 -13.62
C LEU A 89 5.78 -13.78 -12.35
N LEU A 90 4.58 -13.23 -12.47
CA LEU A 90 3.67 -12.90 -11.37
C LEU A 90 4.21 -11.96 -10.29
N GLY A 91 5.31 -11.24 -10.54
CA GLY A 91 5.95 -10.40 -9.52
C GLY A 91 5.00 -9.41 -8.85
N THR A 92 4.23 -8.66 -9.62
CA THR A 92 3.22 -7.72 -9.09
C THR A 92 2.09 -8.47 -8.38
N SER A 93 1.68 -9.61 -8.92
CA SER A 93 0.57 -10.40 -8.37
C SER A 93 0.84 -10.90 -6.96
N ILE A 94 2.07 -11.35 -6.69
CA ILE A 94 2.47 -11.86 -5.37
C ILE A 94 2.92 -10.76 -4.42
N ALA A 95 3.36 -9.59 -4.93
CA ALA A 95 3.75 -8.46 -4.10
C ALA A 95 2.55 -7.77 -3.44
N ARG A 96 1.42 -7.60 -4.14
CA ARG A 96 0.26 -6.86 -3.64
C ARG A 96 -0.34 -7.47 -2.36
N PRO A 97 -0.52 -8.79 -2.22
CA PRO A 97 -0.98 -9.40 -0.97
C PRO A 97 -0.04 -9.13 0.21
N LEU A 98 1.28 -9.17 0.01
CA LEU A 98 2.24 -8.83 1.05
C LEU A 98 2.12 -7.37 1.47
N ILE A 99 2.06 -6.44 0.51
CA ILE A 99 1.90 -5.02 0.78
C ILE A 99 0.60 -4.77 1.56
N ALA A 100 -0.51 -5.37 1.12
CA ALA A 100 -1.81 -5.25 1.80
C ALA A 100 -1.74 -5.76 3.25
N LYS A 101 -1.13 -6.92 3.48
CA LYS A 101 -0.91 -7.49 4.82
C LYS A 101 -0.19 -6.51 5.75
N ARG A 102 0.92 -5.95 5.28
CA ARG A 102 1.76 -5.04 6.08
C ARG A 102 1.11 -3.68 6.27
N GLN A 103 0.39 -3.18 5.27
CA GLN A 103 -0.39 -1.95 5.38
C GLN A 103 -1.53 -2.08 6.40
N ILE A 104 -2.23 -3.21 6.44
CA ILE A 104 -3.23 -3.50 7.49
C ILE A 104 -2.59 -3.59 8.87
N ALA A 105 -1.40 -4.19 8.99
CA ALA A 105 -0.66 -4.19 10.26
C ALA A 105 -0.32 -2.77 10.72
N ALA A 106 0.12 -1.91 9.81
CA ALA A 106 0.33 -0.49 10.09
C ALA A 106 -0.99 0.20 10.50
N ALA A 107 -2.08 -0.06 9.80
CA ALA A 107 -3.39 0.50 10.14
C ALA A 107 -3.82 0.12 11.57
N LYS A 108 -3.65 -1.13 11.95
CA LYS A 108 -3.95 -1.60 13.32
C LYS A 108 -3.05 -0.91 14.35
N LYS A 109 -1.75 -0.79 14.08
CA LYS A 109 -0.78 -0.13 14.98
C LYS A 109 -1.13 1.33 15.26
N PHE A 110 -1.61 2.06 14.26
CA PHE A 110 -1.97 3.48 14.38
C PHE A 110 -3.43 3.71 14.77
N GLY A 111 -4.23 2.66 14.94
CA GLY A 111 -5.67 2.79 15.16
C GLY A 111 -6.36 3.50 13.98
N ALA A 112 -5.97 3.17 12.76
CA ALA A 112 -6.47 3.86 11.58
C ALA A 112 -7.91 3.45 11.26
N TYR A 113 -8.69 4.44 10.84
CA TYR A 113 -10.08 4.27 10.38
C TYR A 113 -10.17 3.52 9.05
N ALA A 114 -9.21 3.77 8.15
CA ALA A 114 -9.23 3.23 6.81
C ALA A 114 -7.83 2.97 6.26
N VAL A 115 -7.77 2.17 5.20
CA VAL A 115 -6.63 2.04 4.28
C VAL A 115 -7.02 2.58 2.91
N SER A 116 -6.02 3.05 2.15
CA SER A 116 -6.21 3.57 0.80
C SER A 116 -5.09 3.11 -0.13
N HIS A 117 -5.41 3.00 -1.42
CA HIS A 117 -4.46 2.68 -2.49
C HIS A 117 -4.72 3.55 -3.72
N GLY A 118 -3.74 3.63 -4.61
CA GLY A 118 -3.81 4.39 -5.86
C GLY A 118 -4.02 3.54 -7.10
N SER A 119 -4.49 2.32 -6.97
CA SER A 119 -4.80 1.47 -8.12
C SER A 119 -6.08 1.96 -8.81
N THR A 120 -6.06 1.94 -10.15
CA THR A 120 -7.22 2.29 -10.96
C THR A 120 -8.34 1.28 -10.80
N GLY A 121 -9.59 1.75 -10.87
CA GLY A 121 -10.77 0.90 -10.83
C GLY A 121 -10.78 -0.12 -11.97
N LYS A 122 -11.35 -1.31 -11.72
CA LYS A 122 -11.42 -2.45 -12.65
C LYS A 122 -10.04 -3.04 -13.04
N GLY A 123 -8.96 -2.63 -12.39
CA GLY A 123 -7.62 -3.17 -12.61
C GLY A 123 -7.30 -4.35 -11.69
N ASN A 124 -6.41 -5.23 -12.15
CA ASN A 124 -5.97 -6.39 -11.36
C ASN A 124 -5.35 -6.00 -10.01
N ASP A 125 -4.62 -4.89 -9.95
CA ASP A 125 -4.00 -4.44 -8.72
C ASP A 125 -5.01 -3.96 -7.68
N GLN A 126 -6.10 -3.31 -8.11
CA GLN A 126 -7.21 -2.95 -7.22
C GLN A 126 -7.79 -4.21 -6.55
N VAL A 127 -8.12 -5.23 -7.34
CA VAL A 127 -8.68 -6.50 -6.83
C VAL A 127 -7.72 -7.15 -5.82
N ARG A 128 -6.43 -7.20 -6.14
CA ARG A 128 -5.40 -7.80 -5.26
C ARG A 128 -5.26 -7.07 -3.94
N PHE A 129 -5.24 -5.73 -3.96
CA PHE A 129 -5.22 -4.93 -2.73
C PHE A 129 -6.47 -5.14 -1.90
N GLU A 130 -7.65 -5.01 -2.50
CA GLU A 130 -8.92 -5.07 -1.77
C GLU A 130 -9.19 -6.47 -1.18
N LEU A 131 -8.92 -7.55 -1.93
CA LEU A 131 -8.98 -8.91 -1.40
C LEU A 131 -8.02 -9.10 -0.22
N GLY A 132 -6.78 -8.59 -0.34
CA GLY A 132 -5.82 -8.62 0.77
C GLY A 132 -6.32 -7.85 1.99
N TYR A 133 -6.87 -6.66 1.80
CA TYR A 133 -7.42 -5.88 2.92
C TYR A 133 -8.61 -6.58 3.59
N HIS A 134 -9.53 -7.14 2.81
CA HIS A 134 -10.66 -7.91 3.37
C HIS A 134 -10.19 -9.12 4.17
N TYR A 135 -9.16 -9.81 3.69
CA TYR A 135 -8.63 -10.98 4.39
C TYR A 135 -7.89 -10.62 5.68
N PHE A 136 -6.97 -9.64 5.65
CA PHE A 136 -6.11 -9.30 6.79
C PHE A 136 -6.74 -8.32 7.78
N GLY A 137 -7.74 -7.57 7.34
CA GLY A 137 -8.40 -6.54 8.14
C GLY A 137 -9.86 -6.32 7.76
N PRO A 138 -10.76 -7.33 7.95
CA PRO A 138 -12.14 -7.28 7.44
C PRO A 138 -12.99 -6.13 8.03
N LYS A 139 -12.55 -5.55 9.13
CA LYS A 139 -13.23 -4.40 9.78
C LYS A 139 -12.66 -3.04 9.37
N VAL A 140 -11.55 -3.01 8.63
CA VAL A 140 -10.90 -1.76 8.18
C VAL A 140 -11.60 -1.27 6.92
N LYS A 141 -11.98 0.01 6.91
CA LYS A 141 -12.60 0.62 5.73
C LYS A 141 -11.58 0.77 4.61
N ILE A 142 -12.00 0.53 3.38
CA ILE A 142 -11.18 0.71 2.17
C ILE A 142 -11.63 1.98 1.45
N ILE A 143 -10.67 2.82 1.07
CA ILE A 143 -10.91 4.03 0.28
C ILE A 143 -10.08 3.92 -0.99
N ALA A 144 -10.75 3.81 -2.13
CA ALA A 144 -10.17 3.67 -3.46
C ALA A 144 -10.58 4.86 -4.34
N PRO A 145 -9.82 5.98 -4.33
CA PRO A 145 -10.24 7.22 -4.98
C PRO A 145 -10.36 7.14 -6.51
N TRP A 146 -9.64 6.22 -7.15
CA TRP A 146 -9.69 5.99 -8.61
C TRP A 146 -10.71 4.93 -9.06
N ARG A 147 -11.57 4.50 -8.18
CA ARG A 147 -12.62 3.50 -8.46
C ARG A 147 -13.87 4.12 -9.06
#